data_89ec6a4dfb05822569b859b3db5780c8
#
_entry.id   89ec6a4dfb05822569b859b3db5780c8
#
_cell.length_a   1.000
_cell.length_b   1.000
_cell.length_c   1.000
_cell.angle_alpha   90.00
_cell.angle_beta   90.00
_cell.angle_gamma   90.00
#
_symmetry.space_group_name_H-M   'P 1'
#
loop_
_entity.id
_entity.type
_entity.pdbx_description
1 polymer ?
#
loop_
_entity_poly.entity_id
_entity_poly.type
_entity_poly.pdbx_seq_one_letter_code
_entity_poly.pdbx_strand_id
1 'polypeptide(L)'
;MYKKIDVLINHALYLPTMPLILCEYAHAMGNSVGNLQDYWDIIEKYPSLQGGHIWDWVDQGLYNKTDDGKFYWAYGGDLAPEGTPSSANFCMNGLIAADRTLKPHIHEVKRVYQNMAFRLLDYHEGLVELRNKFFFTNLNDFDFTWRLEGNGEVLAQGRIDNVDLPAQQTGVFRTQFPTIHSSEGVEYYLNFYASQKRDEGLLKAGTQLAAEQVKLPFYKAVTPKAASGNVTATDSEALLVLTAGNVSVGFDKATGALCSFKEGKEEMIKEALRPNFWRPVTDNDMGNDMNKTLRPWREAGRGAKLTSLEKTALDKDGYEVVSHYRLPEEVAGSEFIVRYRFSPRGSLDVNCTFIPANDTLPLMPRMGVSITLNKQYDQMAWLGRGPHENYCDRNGSSFVGLYKGSVAEQYFAYDRPQENGNKTDVRWMSLTDLKGNGLMVIGAPTISGSAYLFPTEDLDEPGTRKSQRHISDVQPKDMVTWNIDFKQMGVGGCLLYTSPSPRDTR
;
A
#
# COMPACT_ATOMS: atom_id res chain seq x y z
N MET A 1 -23.37 -12.88 -10.07
CA MET A 1 -22.38 -12.89 -8.98
C MET A 1 -21.01 -12.67 -9.59
N TYR A 2 -20.20 -11.79 -9.04
CA TYR A 2 -18.75 -11.58 -9.33
C TYR A 2 -18.38 -11.48 -10.82
N LYS A 3 -19.16 -10.73 -11.60
CA LYS A 3 -18.87 -10.53 -13.04
C LYS A 3 -17.71 -9.55 -13.22
N LYS A 4 -16.87 -9.81 -14.22
CA LYS A 4 -15.79 -8.89 -14.64
C LYS A 4 -16.37 -7.62 -15.25
N ILE A 5 -15.61 -6.54 -15.21
CA ILE A 5 -15.98 -5.21 -15.70
C ILE A 5 -16.35 -5.24 -17.20
N ASP A 6 -15.56 -5.96 -18.02
CA ASP A 6 -15.83 -6.14 -19.45
C ASP A 6 -17.20 -6.78 -19.73
N VAL A 7 -17.62 -7.74 -18.89
CA VAL A 7 -18.93 -8.36 -18.98
C VAL A 7 -20.04 -7.37 -18.65
N LEU A 8 -19.84 -6.47 -17.68
CA LEU A 8 -20.80 -5.42 -17.33
C LEU A 8 -20.91 -4.39 -18.47
N ILE A 9 -19.80 -3.98 -19.04
CA ILE A 9 -19.78 -3.08 -20.20
C ILE A 9 -20.53 -3.70 -21.38
N ASN A 10 -20.27 -4.98 -21.68
CA ASN A 10 -20.99 -5.69 -22.74
C ASN A 10 -22.48 -5.75 -22.47
N HIS A 11 -22.92 -6.05 -21.23
CA HIS A 11 -24.34 -6.01 -20.87
C HIS A 11 -24.95 -4.63 -21.16
N ALA A 12 -24.29 -3.55 -20.71
CA ALA A 12 -24.79 -2.20 -20.89
C ALA A 12 -24.89 -1.77 -22.37
N LEU A 13 -23.98 -2.27 -23.21
CA LEU A 13 -23.97 -1.97 -24.66
C LEU A 13 -25.01 -2.77 -25.45
N TYR A 14 -25.16 -4.07 -25.13
CA TYR A 14 -26.06 -4.95 -25.88
C TYR A 14 -27.48 -5.05 -25.33
N LEU A 15 -27.67 -4.73 -24.05
CA LEU A 15 -28.98 -4.77 -23.36
C LEU A 15 -29.24 -3.47 -22.57
N PRO A 16 -29.19 -2.29 -23.22
CA PRO A 16 -29.19 -1.00 -22.54
C PRO A 16 -30.50 -0.67 -21.79
N THR A 17 -31.59 -1.34 -22.10
CA THR A 17 -32.89 -1.15 -21.45
C THR A 17 -33.18 -2.14 -20.32
N MET A 18 -32.29 -3.14 -20.11
CA MET A 18 -32.45 -4.15 -19.08
C MET A 18 -31.57 -3.76 -17.88
N PRO A 19 -32.17 -3.41 -16.73
CA PRO A 19 -31.38 -3.05 -15.53
C PRO A 19 -30.60 -4.25 -15.02
N LEU A 20 -29.35 -4.00 -14.60
CA LEU A 20 -28.47 -4.99 -13.99
C LEU A 20 -28.07 -4.54 -12.59
N ILE A 21 -28.35 -5.39 -11.61
CA ILE A 21 -27.87 -5.27 -10.24
C ILE A 21 -27.04 -6.52 -9.93
N LEU A 22 -25.81 -6.33 -9.45
CA LEU A 22 -24.97 -7.44 -9.02
C LEU A 22 -25.48 -7.93 -7.66
N CYS A 23 -26.02 -9.15 -7.61
CA CYS A 23 -26.49 -9.73 -6.34
C CYS A 23 -25.34 -9.95 -5.34
N GLU A 24 -24.12 -10.17 -5.87
CA GLU A 24 -22.87 -10.20 -5.09
C GLU A 24 -21.72 -9.68 -5.96
N TYR A 25 -20.88 -8.81 -5.38
CA TYR A 25 -19.61 -8.36 -5.95
C TYR A 25 -18.67 -7.89 -4.85
N ALA A 26 -17.40 -7.58 -5.21
CA ALA A 26 -16.39 -7.05 -4.28
C ALA A 26 -16.30 -7.85 -2.98
N HIS A 27 -16.03 -9.16 -3.08
CA HIS A 27 -15.93 -10.10 -1.95
C HIS A 27 -14.99 -9.57 -0.86
N ALA A 28 -15.54 -9.28 0.33
CA ALA A 28 -14.87 -8.52 1.39
C ALA A 28 -14.12 -9.40 2.42
N MET A 29 -13.80 -10.63 2.06
CA MET A 29 -13.08 -11.56 2.92
C MET A 29 -11.62 -11.13 3.13
N GLY A 30 -11.20 -10.98 4.38
CA GLY A 30 -9.85 -10.59 4.74
C GLY A 30 -9.44 -9.25 4.13
N ASN A 31 -8.19 -9.16 3.66
CA ASN A 31 -7.67 -8.00 2.93
C ASN A 31 -8.12 -8.03 1.46
N SER A 32 -9.08 -7.18 1.11
CA SER A 32 -9.87 -7.32 -0.11
C SER A 32 -10.46 -6.00 -0.61
N VAL A 33 -11.51 -6.07 -1.46
CA VAL A 33 -12.29 -4.93 -2.00
C VAL A 33 -11.45 -4.01 -2.91
N GLY A 34 -10.44 -4.55 -3.58
CA GLY A 34 -9.76 -3.82 -4.65
C GLY A 34 -10.64 -3.65 -5.90
N ASN A 35 -10.27 -2.68 -6.75
CA ASN A 35 -10.98 -2.30 -7.98
C ASN A 35 -12.44 -1.82 -7.78
N LEU A 36 -12.87 -1.50 -6.56
CA LEU A 36 -14.23 -1.03 -6.32
C LEU A 36 -14.54 0.26 -7.09
N GLN A 37 -13.58 1.18 -7.19
CA GLN A 37 -13.72 2.41 -7.98
C GLN A 37 -13.95 2.09 -9.47
N ASP A 38 -13.21 1.14 -10.04
CA ASP A 38 -13.34 0.76 -11.45
C ASP A 38 -14.74 0.22 -11.77
N TYR A 39 -15.36 -0.52 -10.84
CA TYR A 39 -16.75 -0.92 -10.96
C TYR A 39 -17.71 0.28 -10.96
N TRP A 40 -17.50 1.23 -10.04
CA TRP A 40 -18.39 2.38 -9.91
C TRP A 40 -18.23 3.38 -11.03
N ASP A 41 -17.06 3.51 -11.64
CA ASP A 41 -16.85 4.34 -12.83
C ASP A 41 -17.72 3.88 -14.01
N ILE A 42 -17.91 2.56 -14.19
CA ILE A 42 -18.79 2.05 -15.22
C ILE A 42 -20.26 2.02 -14.80
N ILE A 43 -20.54 1.74 -13.53
CA ILE A 43 -21.91 1.76 -13.00
C ILE A 43 -22.51 3.17 -13.14
N GLU A 44 -21.76 4.21 -12.81
CA GLU A 44 -22.22 5.60 -12.96
C GLU A 44 -22.28 6.06 -14.42
N LYS A 45 -21.53 5.41 -15.32
CA LYS A 45 -21.49 5.74 -16.76
C LYS A 45 -22.69 5.20 -17.53
N TYR A 46 -23.19 4.02 -17.18
CA TYR A 46 -24.22 3.32 -17.93
C TYR A 46 -25.51 3.21 -17.12
N PRO A 47 -26.63 3.86 -17.54
CA PRO A 47 -27.88 3.88 -16.77
C PRO A 47 -28.51 2.51 -16.49
N SER A 48 -28.21 1.50 -17.32
CA SER A 48 -28.67 0.13 -17.10
C SER A 48 -27.92 -0.60 -15.98
N LEU A 49 -26.74 -0.11 -15.57
CA LEU A 49 -25.99 -0.65 -14.43
C LEU A 49 -26.41 0.10 -13.16
N GLN A 50 -27.01 -0.59 -12.20
CA GLN A 50 -27.63 0.05 -11.03
C GLN A 50 -26.96 -0.32 -9.71
N GLY A 51 -25.72 -0.84 -9.77
CA GLY A 51 -24.93 -1.17 -8.60
C GLY A 51 -24.89 -2.64 -8.25
N GLY A 52 -24.65 -2.94 -6.98
CA GLY A 52 -24.52 -4.30 -6.48
C GLY A 52 -24.44 -4.36 -4.97
N HIS A 53 -24.44 -5.58 -4.43
CA HIS A 53 -24.34 -5.84 -3.00
C HIS A 53 -22.97 -6.43 -2.71
N ILE A 54 -22.16 -5.74 -1.90
CA ILE A 54 -20.88 -6.25 -1.41
C ILE A 54 -21.14 -7.46 -0.52
N TRP A 55 -20.42 -8.54 -0.73
CA TRP A 55 -20.46 -9.71 0.12
C TRP A 55 -19.25 -9.74 1.04
N ASP A 56 -19.37 -9.45 2.36
CA ASP A 56 -20.58 -9.28 3.13
C ASP A 56 -20.45 -8.01 4.04
N TRP A 57 -21.43 -7.77 4.94
CA TRP A 57 -21.40 -6.61 5.82
C TRP A 57 -20.51 -6.83 7.05
N VAL A 58 -20.65 -7.95 7.75
CA VAL A 58 -19.99 -8.22 9.03
C VAL A 58 -19.45 -9.63 9.10
N ASP A 59 -18.23 -9.79 9.64
CA ASP A 59 -17.68 -11.12 9.93
C ASP A 59 -18.55 -11.89 10.90
N GLN A 60 -18.73 -13.19 10.66
CA GLN A 60 -19.58 -14.06 11.43
C GLN A 60 -18.77 -14.93 12.41
N GLY A 61 -17.65 -14.40 12.93
CA GLY A 61 -16.79 -15.05 13.92
C GLY A 61 -17.37 -15.01 15.31
N LEU A 62 -16.99 -16.00 16.10
CA LEU A 62 -17.36 -16.12 17.52
C LEU A 62 -16.15 -15.82 18.41
N TYR A 63 -16.38 -15.08 19.49
CA TYR A 63 -15.32 -14.78 20.46
C TYR A 63 -14.78 -16.07 21.08
N ASN A 64 -13.46 -16.27 21.04
CA ASN A 64 -12.78 -17.38 21.67
C ASN A 64 -11.37 -17.01 22.17
N LYS A 65 -10.77 -17.88 22.95
CA LYS A 65 -9.41 -17.77 23.47
C LYS A 65 -8.65 -19.06 23.29
N THR A 66 -7.37 -18.96 23.04
CA THR A 66 -6.42 -20.08 23.10
C THR A 66 -6.24 -20.54 24.57
N ASP A 67 -5.62 -21.69 24.79
CA ASP A 67 -5.36 -22.24 26.13
C ASP A 67 -4.44 -21.30 26.95
N ASP A 68 -3.56 -20.54 26.32
CA ASP A 68 -2.72 -19.52 26.96
C ASP A 68 -3.41 -18.14 27.07
N GLY A 69 -4.72 -18.06 26.77
CA GLY A 69 -5.58 -16.91 27.01
C GLY A 69 -5.55 -15.83 25.92
N LYS A 70 -4.89 -16.05 24.78
CA LYS A 70 -4.88 -15.12 23.67
C LYS A 70 -6.22 -15.13 22.94
N PHE A 71 -6.72 -13.94 22.63
CA PHE A 71 -7.97 -13.76 21.92
C PHE A 71 -7.85 -14.08 20.42
N TYR A 72 -8.91 -14.68 19.87
CA TYR A 72 -9.14 -14.82 18.43
C TYR A 72 -10.64 -14.93 18.11
N TRP A 73 -11.00 -14.66 16.86
CA TRP A 73 -12.32 -14.96 16.33
C TRP A 73 -12.35 -16.39 15.82
N ALA A 74 -13.16 -17.24 16.45
CA ALA A 74 -13.37 -18.61 16.02
C ALA A 74 -14.28 -18.67 14.78
N TYR A 75 -13.93 -19.51 13.84
CA TYR A 75 -14.67 -19.74 12.61
C TYR A 75 -14.83 -21.24 12.30
N GLY A 76 -15.29 -21.61 11.11
CA GLY A 76 -15.63 -22.99 10.78
C GLY A 76 -14.55 -24.00 11.10
N GLY A 77 -14.89 -25.01 11.92
CA GLY A 77 -14.02 -26.08 12.40
C GLY A 77 -13.50 -25.88 13.83
N ASP A 78 -13.36 -24.65 14.34
CA ASP A 78 -12.76 -24.38 15.65
C ASP A 78 -13.55 -24.96 16.84
N LEU A 79 -14.86 -25.02 16.71
CA LEU A 79 -15.77 -25.46 17.78
C LEU A 79 -16.34 -26.87 17.52
N ALA A 80 -15.81 -27.57 16.51
CA ALA A 80 -16.26 -28.89 16.13
C ALA A 80 -15.20 -29.96 16.44
N PRO A 81 -15.57 -31.24 16.64
CA PRO A 81 -14.60 -32.31 16.75
C PRO A 81 -13.64 -32.35 15.57
N GLU A 82 -12.38 -32.77 15.82
CA GLU A 82 -11.37 -32.90 14.79
C GLU A 82 -11.86 -33.77 13.62
N GLY A 83 -11.59 -33.32 12.38
CA GLY A 83 -12.03 -34.01 11.15
C GLY A 83 -13.45 -33.69 10.70
N THR A 84 -14.21 -32.87 11.44
CA THR A 84 -15.52 -32.38 10.99
C THR A 84 -15.37 -31.52 9.73
N PRO A 85 -16.10 -31.83 8.63
CA PRO A 85 -16.06 -31.00 7.43
C PRO A 85 -16.47 -29.55 7.72
N SER A 86 -15.67 -28.59 7.26
CA SER A 86 -15.96 -27.17 7.44
C SER A 86 -15.50 -26.36 6.21
N SER A 87 -16.00 -25.15 6.07
CA SER A 87 -15.55 -24.14 5.09
C SER A 87 -14.46 -23.22 5.66
N ALA A 88 -13.83 -23.59 6.76
CA ALA A 88 -12.81 -22.81 7.47
C ALA A 88 -13.27 -21.35 7.70
N ASN A 89 -12.42 -20.36 7.38
CA ASN A 89 -12.71 -18.94 7.59
C ASN A 89 -13.65 -18.32 6.54
N PHE A 90 -14.40 -19.10 5.76
CA PHE A 90 -15.28 -18.57 4.70
C PHE A 90 -16.39 -17.65 5.23
N CYS A 91 -16.76 -17.76 6.50
CA CYS A 91 -17.73 -16.85 7.14
C CYS A 91 -17.12 -15.50 7.59
N MET A 92 -15.79 -15.30 7.43
CA MET A 92 -15.09 -14.07 7.80
C MET A 92 -14.94 -13.13 6.60
N ASN A 93 -16.07 -12.77 5.99
CA ASN A 93 -16.16 -12.04 4.72
C ASN A 93 -16.80 -10.65 4.83
N GLY A 94 -16.83 -10.08 6.04
CA GLY A 94 -17.41 -8.78 6.32
C GLY A 94 -16.54 -7.58 5.96
N LEU A 95 -17.20 -6.47 5.63
CA LEU A 95 -16.58 -5.14 5.56
C LEU A 95 -16.11 -4.64 6.93
N ILE A 96 -16.72 -5.15 8.00
CA ILE A 96 -16.35 -4.88 9.39
C ILE A 96 -16.16 -6.20 10.13
N ALA A 97 -15.32 -6.17 11.17
CA ALA A 97 -15.05 -7.33 12.00
C ALA A 97 -16.28 -7.75 12.83
N ALA A 98 -16.24 -8.92 13.45
CA ALA A 98 -17.33 -9.48 14.23
C ALA A 98 -17.74 -8.59 15.44
N ASP A 99 -16.81 -7.84 16.02
CA ASP A 99 -17.04 -6.84 17.07
C ASP A 99 -17.46 -5.47 16.54
N ARG A 100 -17.60 -5.31 15.23
CA ARG A 100 -17.88 -4.05 14.51
C ARG A 100 -16.70 -3.12 14.36
N THR A 101 -15.47 -3.55 14.67
CA THR A 101 -14.25 -2.82 14.31
C THR A 101 -14.16 -2.63 12.80
N LEU A 102 -13.81 -1.42 12.38
CA LEU A 102 -13.71 -1.08 10.96
C LEU A 102 -12.48 -1.74 10.34
N LYS A 103 -12.67 -2.54 9.29
CA LYS A 103 -11.55 -3.05 8.49
C LYS A 103 -11.04 -1.96 7.54
N PRO A 104 -9.75 -1.98 7.12
CA PRO A 104 -9.18 -0.92 6.27
C PRO A 104 -9.95 -0.64 4.98
N HIS A 105 -10.51 -1.67 4.36
CA HIS A 105 -11.24 -1.54 3.08
C HIS A 105 -12.58 -0.78 3.19
N ILE A 106 -13.17 -0.62 4.40
CA ILE A 106 -14.41 0.15 4.57
C ILE A 106 -14.22 1.63 4.20
N HIS A 107 -13.01 2.16 4.36
CA HIS A 107 -12.70 3.52 3.97
C HIS A 107 -12.80 3.72 2.47
N GLU A 108 -12.37 2.71 1.68
CA GLU A 108 -12.53 2.74 0.22
C GLU A 108 -14.00 2.65 -0.18
N VAL A 109 -14.80 1.81 0.48
CA VAL A 109 -16.25 1.76 0.27
C VAL A 109 -16.90 3.12 0.53
N LYS A 110 -16.56 3.77 1.65
CA LYS A 110 -17.03 5.12 1.97
C LYS A 110 -16.66 6.12 0.88
N ARG A 111 -15.43 6.05 0.37
CA ARG A 111 -14.92 6.95 -0.68
C ARG A 111 -15.66 6.75 -2.00
N VAL A 112 -15.81 5.50 -2.42
CA VAL A 112 -16.43 5.16 -3.70
C VAL A 112 -17.94 5.42 -3.69
N TYR A 113 -18.60 5.18 -2.55
CA TYR A 113 -20.05 5.37 -2.40
C TYR A 113 -20.48 6.79 -2.05
N GLN A 114 -19.55 7.73 -1.93
CA GLN A 114 -19.90 9.12 -1.64
C GLN A 114 -20.81 9.72 -2.72
N ASN A 115 -21.84 10.45 -2.27
CA ASN A 115 -22.85 11.04 -3.17
C ASN A 115 -22.51 12.47 -3.62
N MET A 116 -21.27 12.89 -3.48
CA MET A 116 -20.78 14.21 -3.87
C MET A 116 -19.42 14.04 -4.56
N ALA A 117 -19.22 14.73 -5.66
CA ALA A 117 -17.93 14.76 -6.33
C ALA A 117 -17.42 16.19 -6.47
N PHE A 118 -16.12 16.36 -6.40
CA PHE A 118 -15.43 17.64 -6.51
C PHE A 118 -14.49 17.60 -7.70
N ARG A 119 -14.42 18.69 -8.45
CA ARG A 119 -13.44 18.90 -9.50
C ARG A 119 -12.91 20.34 -9.45
N LEU A 120 -11.62 20.51 -9.28
CA LEU A 120 -10.98 21.81 -9.43
C LEU A 120 -10.94 22.17 -10.92
N LEU A 121 -11.59 23.25 -11.30
CA LEU A 121 -11.57 23.76 -12.67
C LEU A 121 -10.43 24.74 -12.89
N ASP A 122 -10.28 25.69 -11.96
CA ASP A 122 -9.21 26.71 -12.00
C ASP A 122 -8.83 27.10 -10.57
N TYR A 123 -7.55 26.94 -10.25
CA TYR A 123 -7.01 27.31 -8.94
C TYR A 123 -6.95 28.83 -8.74
N HIS A 124 -6.51 29.57 -9.76
CA HIS A 124 -6.30 31.02 -9.65
C HIS A 124 -7.62 31.78 -9.59
N GLU A 125 -8.61 31.34 -10.35
CA GLU A 125 -9.96 31.89 -10.35
C GLU A 125 -10.83 31.34 -9.18
N GLY A 126 -10.32 30.34 -8.46
CA GLY A 126 -11.05 29.69 -7.36
C GLY A 126 -12.29 28.92 -7.79
N LEU A 127 -12.29 28.35 -9.01
CA LEU A 127 -13.44 27.67 -9.58
C LEU A 127 -13.44 26.20 -9.23
N VAL A 128 -14.48 25.76 -8.51
CA VAL A 128 -14.70 24.38 -8.10
C VAL A 128 -16.05 23.91 -8.63
N GLU A 129 -16.05 22.80 -9.36
CA GLU A 129 -17.27 22.12 -9.78
C GLU A 129 -17.67 21.11 -8.72
N LEU A 130 -18.93 21.16 -8.31
CA LEU A 130 -19.58 20.16 -7.47
C LEU A 130 -20.61 19.40 -8.30
N ARG A 131 -20.60 18.07 -8.20
CA ARG A 131 -21.66 17.20 -8.73
C ARG A 131 -22.42 16.58 -7.57
N ASN A 132 -23.72 16.84 -7.55
CA ASN A 132 -24.66 16.20 -6.63
C ASN A 132 -25.14 14.88 -7.21
N LYS A 133 -24.74 13.77 -6.61
CA LYS A 133 -25.12 12.42 -7.02
C LYS A 133 -26.32 11.87 -6.22
N PHE A 134 -26.80 12.59 -5.22
CA PHE A 134 -28.05 12.24 -4.53
C PHE A 134 -29.23 12.28 -5.49
N PHE A 135 -30.27 11.48 -5.23
CA PHE A 135 -31.51 11.48 -6.01
C PHE A 135 -32.56 12.44 -5.45
N PHE A 136 -32.51 12.77 -4.16
CA PHE A 136 -33.56 13.52 -3.49
C PHE A 136 -33.04 14.66 -2.57
N THR A 137 -31.75 14.70 -2.27
CA THR A 137 -31.16 15.62 -1.30
C THR A 137 -30.45 16.78 -1.99
N ASN A 138 -30.74 18.02 -1.55
CA ASN A 138 -30.01 19.21 -2.01
C ASN A 138 -28.69 19.37 -1.24
N LEU A 139 -27.65 19.88 -1.88
CA LEU A 139 -26.36 20.09 -1.24
C LEU A 139 -26.32 21.26 -0.24
N ASN A 140 -27.36 22.10 -0.13
CA ASN A 140 -27.45 23.14 0.88
C ASN A 140 -27.56 22.59 2.33
N ASP A 141 -27.80 21.29 2.49
CA ASP A 141 -27.82 20.59 3.78
C ASP A 141 -26.41 20.24 4.32
N PHE A 142 -25.35 20.55 3.57
CA PHE A 142 -23.98 20.19 3.92
C PHE A 142 -23.06 21.42 3.99
N ASP A 143 -21.98 21.29 4.77
CA ASP A 143 -20.86 22.23 4.83
C ASP A 143 -19.73 21.76 3.92
N PHE A 144 -19.20 22.68 3.11
CA PHE A 144 -18.10 22.44 2.20
C PHE A 144 -16.86 23.20 2.63
N THR A 145 -15.75 22.48 2.83
CA THR A 145 -14.47 23.06 3.22
C THR A 145 -13.34 22.59 2.33
N TRP A 146 -12.25 23.33 2.34
CA TRP A 146 -11.03 22.92 1.66
C TRP A 146 -9.80 23.16 2.54
N ARG A 147 -8.73 22.40 2.29
CA ARG A 147 -7.40 22.59 2.86
C ARG A 147 -6.35 22.53 1.77
N LEU A 148 -5.43 23.49 1.79
CA LEU A 148 -4.21 23.47 0.99
C LEU A 148 -3.10 22.89 1.85
N GLU A 149 -2.44 21.87 1.35
CA GLU A 149 -1.34 21.20 2.02
C GLU A 149 -0.08 21.20 1.15
N GLY A 150 1.08 21.35 1.81
CA GLY A 150 2.41 21.20 1.22
C GLY A 150 3.16 20.07 1.92
N ASN A 151 3.47 18.97 1.23
CA ASN A 151 4.07 17.77 1.81
C ASN A 151 3.37 17.28 3.10
N GLY A 152 2.03 17.40 3.15
CA GLY A 152 1.21 16.96 4.29
C GLY A 152 1.07 17.98 5.42
N GLU A 153 1.71 19.15 5.33
CA GLU A 153 1.49 20.25 6.26
C GLU A 153 0.40 21.19 5.75
N VAL A 154 -0.55 21.55 6.63
CA VAL A 154 -1.65 22.47 6.29
C VAL A 154 -1.10 23.89 6.17
N LEU A 155 -1.18 24.45 4.96
CA LEU A 155 -0.74 25.83 4.67
C LEU A 155 -1.89 26.83 4.75
N ALA A 156 -3.10 26.43 4.38
CA ALA A 156 -4.29 27.25 4.44
C ALA A 156 -5.55 26.36 4.43
N GLN A 157 -6.66 26.95 4.87
CA GLN A 157 -7.98 26.31 4.82
C GLN A 157 -9.08 27.34 4.64
N GLY A 158 -10.23 26.90 4.13
CA GLY A 158 -11.38 27.78 3.92
C GLY A 158 -12.65 27.01 3.63
N ARG A 159 -13.67 27.75 3.17
CA ARG A 159 -15.01 27.21 2.88
C ARG A 159 -15.40 27.50 1.44
N ILE A 160 -16.33 26.70 0.91
CA ILE A 160 -17.10 27.01 -0.28
C ILE A 160 -18.50 27.36 0.21
N ASP A 161 -18.84 28.64 0.15
CA ASP A 161 -20.09 29.14 0.70
C ASP A 161 -21.21 29.12 -0.35
N ASN A 162 -22.46 29.26 0.13
CA ASN A 162 -23.67 29.39 -0.69
C ASN A 162 -23.89 28.23 -1.68
N VAL A 163 -23.54 27.01 -1.27
CA VAL A 163 -23.82 25.83 -2.07
C VAL A 163 -25.31 25.51 -1.99
N ASP A 164 -26.00 25.75 -3.09
CA ASP A 164 -27.41 25.36 -3.31
C ASP A 164 -27.46 24.62 -4.65
N LEU A 165 -27.45 23.30 -4.60
CA LEU A 165 -27.37 22.45 -5.77
C LEU A 165 -28.35 21.29 -5.63
N PRO A 166 -29.45 21.31 -6.39
CA PRO A 166 -30.45 20.25 -6.39
C PRO A 166 -29.88 18.87 -6.77
N ALA A 167 -30.62 17.83 -6.39
CA ALA A 167 -30.25 16.44 -6.70
C ALA A 167 -29.98 16.24 -8.21
N GLN A 168 -29.00 15.40 -8.53
CA GLN A 168 -28.58 15.02 -9.89
C GLN A 168 -28.03 16.17 -10.75
N GLN A 169 -27.71 17.32 -10.15
CA GLN A 169 -27.16 18.47 -10.87
C GLN A 169 -25.67 18.65 -10.65
N THR A 170 -25.06 19.41 -11.55
CA THR A 170 -23.67 19.87 -11.48
C THR A 170 -23.67 21.39 -11.48
N GLY A 171 -22.88 22.00 -10.60
CA GLY A 171 -22.76 23.45 -10.49
C GLY A 171 -21.32 23.87 -10.25
N VAL A 172 -21.00 25.12 -10.62
CA VAL A 172 -19.67 25.72 -10.42
C VAL A 172 -19.78 26.77 -9.31
N PHE A 173 -18.93 26.65 -8.32
CA PHE A 173 -18.86 27.54 -7.16
C PHE A 173 -17.51 28.23 -7.11
N ARG A 174 -17.49 29.45 -6.64
CA ARG A 174 -16.26 30.24 -6.49
C ARG A 174 -15.84 30.31 -5.02
N THR A 175 -14.57 30.08 -4.75
CA THR A 175 -13.93 30.34 -3.46
C THR A 175 -12.60 31.05 -3.68
N GLN A 176 -11.92 31.46 -2.62
CA GLN A 176 -10.59 32.08 -2.75
C GLN A 176 -9.53 31.16 -2.20
N PHE A 177 -8.58 30.80 -3.07
CA PHE A 177 -7.37 30.09 -2.66
C PHE A 177 -6.20 31.07 -2.49
N PRO A 178 -5.27 30.80 -1.56
CA PRO A 178 -4.10 31.65 -1.38
C PRO A 178 -3.13 31.51 -2.57
N THR A 179 -2.34 32.54 -2.83
CA THR A 179 -1.24 32.44 -3.80
C THR A 179 -0.18 31.45 -3.28
N ILE A 180 0.22 30.49 -4.12
CA ILE A 180 1.28 29.53 -3.78
C ILE A 180 2.62 30.07 -4.28
N HIS A 181 3.56 30.27 -3.35
CA HIS A 181 4.97 30.49 -3.65
C HIS A 181 5.70 29.15 -3.56
N SER A 182 5.97 28.55 -4.73
CA SER A 182 6.53 27.20 -4.82
C SER A 182 7.90 27.09 -4.15
N SER A 183 8.06 26.15 -3.23
CA SER A 183 9.33 25.77 -2.60
C SER A 183 9.91 24.51 -3.25
N GLU A 184 11.25 24.40 -3.27
CA GLU A 184 11.92 23.21 -3.84
C GLU A 184 11.55 21.94 -3.05
N GLY A 185 11.17 20.89 -3.77
CA GLY A 185 10.83 19.59 -3.22
C GLY A 185 9.45 19.50 -2.54
N VAL A 186 8.62 20.56 -2.63
CA VAL A 186 7.29 20.55 -2.04
C VAL A 186 6.25 20.23 -3.10
N GLU A 187 5.48 19.18 -2.86
CA GLU A 187 4.26 18.87 -3.60
C GLU A 187 3.05 19.51 -2.89
N TYR A 188 2.19 20.14 -3.66
CA TYR A 188 1.00 20.83 -3.13
C TYR A 188 -0.26 20.05 -3.48
N TYR A 189 -1.14 19.90 -2.49
CA TYR A 189 -2.43 19.24 -2.62
C TYR A 189 -3.54 20.12 -2.09
N LEU A 190 -4.66 20.13 -2.82
CA LEU A 190 -5.90 20.76 -2.38
C LEU A 190 -6.90 19.66 -2.03
N ASN A 191 -7.27 19.59 -0.77
CA ASN A 191 -8.22 18.63 -0.24
C ASN A 191 -9.58 19.30 -0.05
N PHE A 192 -10.64 18.71 -0.59
CA PHE A 192 -12.02 19.14 -0.41
C PHE A 192 -12.74 18.18 0.54
N TYR A 193 -13.65 18.71 1.32
CA TYR A 193 -14.47 17.94 2.26
C TYR A 193 -15.91 18.42 2.23
N ALA A 194 -16.85 17.49 2.34
CA ALA A 194 -18.25 17.77 2.63
C ALA A 194 -18.64 17.09 3.95
N SER A 195 -19.28 17.84 4.84
CA SER A 195 -19.66 17.39 6.17
C SER A 195 -21.13 17.68 6.44
N GLN A 196 -21.74 16.85 7.29
CA GLN A 196 -23.09 17.06 7.79
C GLN A 196 -23.22 18.39 8.51
N LYS A 197 -24.20 19.21 8.14
CA LYS A 197 -24.40 20.56 8.69
C LYS A 197 -25.10 20.56 10.05
N ARG A 198 -25.98 19.59 10.27
CA ARG A 198 -26.79 19.40 11.47
C ARG A 198 -26.94 17.93 11.83
N ASP A 199 -27.34 17.64 13.06
CA ASP A 199 -27.66 16.28 13.46
C ASP A 199 -28.83 15.74 12.63
N GLU A 200 -28.69 14.55 12.03
CA GLU A 200 -29.72 13.90 11.26
C GLU A 200 -29.66 12.36 11.46
N GLY A 201 -30.64 11.79 12.12
CA GLY A 201 -30.64 10.38 12.47
C GLY A 201 -29.43 9.99 13.30
N LEU A 202 -28.62 9.07 12.79
CA LEU A 202 -27.38 8.63 13.44
C LEU A 202 -26.16 9.52 13.10
N LEU A 203 -26.29 10.39 12.10
CA LEU A 203 -25.20 11.28 11.68
C LEU A 203 -25.20 12.54 12.52
N LYS A 204 -24.04 12.89 13.06
CA LYS A 204 -23.81 14.09 13.82
C LYS A 204 -23.32 15.23 12.93
N ALA A 205 -23.62 16.46 13.31
CA ALA A 205 -23.02 17.64 12.69
C ALA A 205 -21.50 17.52 12.66
N GLY A 206 -20.88 17.88 11.54
CA GLY A 206 -19.45 17.73 11.31
C GLY A 206 -19.00 16.33 10.82
N THR A 207 -19.90 15.34 10.79
CA THR A 207 -19.54 14.02 10.20
C THR A 207 -19.18 14.21 8.72
N GLN A 208 -17.94 13.86 8.36
CA GLN A 208 -17.45 13.93 6.98
C GLN A 208 -18.14 12.84 6.13
N LEU A 209 -18.78 13.23 5.04
CA LEU A 209 -19.51 12.36 4.12
C LEU A 209 -18.79 12.16 2.79
N ALA A 210 -18.07 13.18 2.32
CA ALA A 210 -17.29 13.10 1.10
C ALA A 210 -15.96 13.84 1.26
N ALA A 211 -14.96 13.38 0.50
CA ALA A 211 -13.66 14.03 0.41
C ALA A 211 -13.05 13.81 -0.98
N GLU A 212 -12.20 14.75 -1.42
CA GLU A 212 -11.43 14.65 -2.65
C GLU A 212 -10.07 15.29 -2.47
N GLN A 213 -9.04 14.72 -3.06
CA GLN A 213 -7.69 15.31 -3.09
C GLN A 213 -7.26 15.58 -4.53
N VAL A 214 -6.82 16.80 -4.78
CA VAL A 214 -6.30 17.23 -6.09
C VAL A 214 -4.85 17.63 -5.94
N LYS A 215 -3.94 16.98 -6.71
CA LYS A 215 -2.55 17.40 -6.81
C LYS A 215 -2.47 18.68 -7.65
N LEU A 216 -1.78 19.69 -7.14
CA LEU A 216 -1.59 20.96 -7.84
C LEU A 216 -0.27 20.98 -8.64
N PRO A 217 -0.21 21.68 -9.79
CA PRO A 217 0.96 21.67 -10.68
C PRO A 217 2.06 22.66 -10.26
N PHE A 218 2.24 22.88 -8.95
CA PHE A 218 3.16 23.91 -8.43
C PHE A 218 4.49 23.33 -7.90
N TYR A 219 4.86 22.12 -8.32
CA TYR A 219 6.10 21.48 -7.89
C TYR A 219 7.33 22.17 -8.51
N LYS A 220 8.33 22.45 -7.66
CA LYS A 220 9.66 22.90 -8.07
C LYS A 220 10.69 21.82 -7.70
N ALA A 221 11.42 21.33 -8.68
CA ALA A 221 12.43 20.30 -8.46
C ALA A 221 13.55 20.78 -7.50
N VAL A 222 14.03 19.85 -6.67
CA VAL A 222 15.19 20.11 -5.81
C VAL A 222 16.44 20.17 -6.68
N THR A 223 17.23 21.21 -6.50
CA THR A 223 18.55 21.31 -7.14
C THR A 223 19.56 20.47 -6.36
N PRO A 224 20.12 19.38 -6.91
CA PRO A 224 21.10 18.57 -6.21
C PRO A 224 22.34 19.41 -5.89
N LYS A 225 22.74 19.44 -4.63
CA LYS A 225 24.00 20.06 -4.22
C LYS A 225 25.14 19.06 -4.48
N ALA A 226 26.29 19.50 -4.95
CA ALA A 226 27.45 18.63 -5.11
C ALA A 226 27.83 17.98 -3.78
N ALA A 227 28.15 16.69 -3.79
CA ALA A 227 28.69 16.01 -2.64
C ALA A 227 30.14 16.44 -2.42
N SER A 228 30.54 16.66 -1.17
CA SER A 228 31.95 16.91 -0.78
C SER A 228 32.31 15.91 0.28
N GLY A 229 33.52 15.38 0.22
CA GLY A 229 34.06 14.38 1.14
C GLY A 229 34.73 13.23 0.40
N ASN A 230 35.26 12.29 1.16
CA ASN A 230 35.88 11.09 0.63
C ASN A 230 35.14 9.86 1.12
N VAL A 231 35.04 8.85 0.27
CA VAL A 231 34.64 7.51 0.64
C VAL A 231 35.88 6.62 0.68
N THR A 232 36.06 5.89 1.78
CA THR A 232 37.07 4.87 1.89
C THR A 232 36.49 3.49 1.77
N ALA A 233 37.24 2.56 1.17
CA ALA A 233 36.83 1.17 1.04
C ALA A 233 37.82 0.28 1.81
N THR A 234 37.30 -0.55 2.72
CA THR A 234 38.06 -1.61 3.40
C THR A 234 37.55 -2.95 2.85
N ASP A 235 38.44 -3.73 2.30
CA ASP A 235 38.14 -4.98 1.60
C ASP A 235 38.83 -6.15 2.31
N SER A 236 38.04 -6.99 2.96
CA SER A 236 38.52 -8.23 3.62
C SER A 236 38.03 -9.46 2.82
N GLU A 237 38.41 -10.66 3.24
CA GLU A 237 37.97 -11.89 2.61
C GLU A 237 36.44 -12.05 2.67
N ALA A 238 35.79 -11.70 3.79
CA ALA A 238 34.38 -11.91 4.02
C ALA A 238 33.51 -10.67 3.75
N LEU A 239 34.07 -9.45 3.93
CA LEU A 239 33.26 -8.23 3.99
C LEU A 239 33.95 -7.08 3.21
N LEU A 240 33.15 -6.40 2.39
CA LEU A 240 33.47 -5.10 1.80
C LEU A 240 32.76 -4.00 2.60
N VAL A 241 33.51 -3.07 3.16
CA VAL A 241 32.97 -1.92 3.90
C VAL A 241 33.30 -0.62 3.19
N LEU A 242 32.30 0.24 2.97
CA LEU A 242 32.49 1.60 2.49
C LEU A 242 32.14 2.58 3.60
N THR A 243 33.00 3.60 3.80
CA THR A 243 32.82 4.58 4.89
C THR A 243 32.91 6.01 4.35
N ALA A 244 31.96 6.84 4.75
CA ALA A 244 31.90 8.29 4.47
C ALA A 244 31.59 9.03 5.79
N GLY A 245 32.56 9.74 6.34
CA GLY A 245 32.40 10.40 7.64
C GLY A 245 32.13 9.40 8.76
N ASN A 246 30.97 9.52 9.42
CA ASN A 246 30.52 8.61 10.48
C ASN A 246 29.56 7.51 9.98
N VAL A 247 29.22 7.49 8.68
CA VAL A 247 28.36 6.48 8.08
C VAL A 247 29.17 5.41 7.39
N SER A 248 28.84 4.14 7.62
CA SER A 248 29.42 3.01 6.91
C SER A 248 28.40 1.99 6.49
N VAL A 249 28.64 1.37 5.31
CA VAL A 249 27.82 0.28 4.76
C VAL A 249 28.70 -0.93 4.50
N GLY A 250 28.17 -2.12 4.76
CA GLY A 250 28.89 -3.38 4.61
C GLY A 250 28.18 -4.35 3.70
N PHE A 251 28.93 -5.01 2.81
CA PHE A 251 28.45 -6.02 1.88
C PHE A 251 29.11 -7.35 2.19
N ASP A 252 28.32 -8.37 2.45
CA ASP A 252 28.81 -9.74 2.61
C ASP A 252 29.26 -10.28 1.26
N LYS A 253 30.52 -10.74 1.16
CA LYS A 253 31.11 -11.15 -0.13
C LYS A 253 30.65 -12.53 -0.59
N ALA A 254 30.12 -13.36 0.30
CA ALA A 254 29.59 -14.67 -0.06
C ALA A 254 28.18 -14.57 -0.65
N THR A 255 27.40 -13.60 -0.18
CA THR A 255 26.02 -13.41 -0.60
C THR A 255 25.80 -12.17 -1.48
N GLY A 256 26.73 -11.22 -1.52
CA GLY A 256 26.61 -9.94 -2.21
C GLY A 256 25.60 -8.97 -1.57
N ALA A 257 25.06 -9.33 -0.42
CA ALA A 257 23.97 -8.58 0.20
C ALA A 257 24.50 -7.42 1.07
N LEU A 258 23.76 -6.31 1.10
CA LEU A 258 23.93 -5.25 2.09
C LEU A 258 23.56 -5.82 3.46
N CYS A 259 24.56 -6.02 4.34
CA CYS A 259 24.40 -6.65 5.66
C CYS A 259 24.68 -5.74 6.84
N SER A 260 25.16 -4.52 6.59
CA SER A 260 25.47 -3.54 7.63
C SER A 260 25.17 -2.13 7.14
N PHE A 261 24.53 -1.32 7.97
CA PHE A 261 24.41 0.13 7.81
C PHE A 261 24.58 0.76 9.18
N LYS A 262 25.67 1.51 9.35
CA LYS A 262 26.02 2.09 10.64
C LYS A 262 26.12 3.60 10.60
N GLU A 263 25.70 4.23 11.68
CA GLU A 263 26.08 5.58 12.02
C GLU A 263 26.98 5.55 13.30
N GLY A 264 28.22 5.93 13.18
CA GLY A 264 29.19 5.74 14.24
C GLY A 264 29.38 4.26 14.60
N LYS A 265 28.98 3.88 15.81
CA LYS A 265 29.04 2.49 16.29
C LYS A 265 27.71 1.74 16.21
N GLU A 266 26.63 2.44 15.89
CA GLU A 266 25.27 1.91 15.92
C GLU A 266 24.97 1.13 14.64
N GLU A 267 24.72 -0.17 14.76
CA GLU A 267 24.29 -1.04 13.67
C GLU A 267 22.77 -1.03 13.57
N MET A 268 22.25 -0.72 12.40
CA MET A 268 20.79 -0.64 12.16
C MET A 268 20.24 -1.94 11.60
N ILE A 269 21.03 -2.65 10.78
CA ILE A 269 20.60 -3.89 10.11
C ILE A 269 20.77 -5.08 11.06
N LYS A 270 19.73 -5.88 11.17
CA LYS A 270 19.73 -7.18 11.86
C LYS A 270 19.91 -8.35 10.88
N GLU A 271 19.21 -8.30 9.73
CA GLU A 271 19.33 -9.28 8.65
C GLU A 271 19.49 -8.55 7.33
N ALA A 272 20.38 -9.07 6.48
CA ALA A 272 20.76 -8.47 5.22
C ALA A 272 19.60 -8.21 4.27
N LEU A 273 19.74 -7.17 3.45
CA LEU A 273 18.79 -6.86 2.36
C LEU A 273 18.76 -8.03 1.37
N ARG A 274 17.54 -8.46 1.01
CA ARG A 274 17.31 -9.54 0.05
C ARG A 274 16.24 -9.16 -0.99
N PRO A 275 16.30 -9.73 -2.18
CA PRO A 275 15.20 -9.63 -3.16
C PRO A 275 13.90 -10.17 -2.58
N ASN A 276 12.77 -9.53 -2.92
CA ASN A 276 11.46 -9.96 -2.46
C ASN A 276 10.44 -9.91 -3.62
N PHE A 277 9.98 -11.09 -4.04
CA PHE A 277 9.04 -11.26 -5.15
C PHE A 277 7.69 -11.84 -4.71
N TRP A 278 7.52 -12.08 -3.41
CA TRP A 278 6.34 -12.71 -2.85
C TRP A 278 5.69 -11.85 -1.78
N ARG A 279 4.37 -11.98 -1.68
CA ARG A 279 3.61 -11.47 -0.54
C ARG A 279 2.80 -12.59 0.10
N PRO A 280 2.47 -12.52 1.39
CA PRO A 280 1.51 -13.41 2.01
C PRO A 280 0.17 -13.37 1.26
N VAL A 281 -0.37 -14.54 0.93
CA VAL A 281 -1.60 -14.64 0.16
C VAL A 281 -2.81 -14.17 0.96
N THR A 282 -3.66 -13.34 0.36
CA THR A 282 -4.95 -12.97 0.93
C THR A 282 -5.95 -14.12 0.77
N ASP A 283 -7.09 -14.02 1.45
CA ASP A 283 -8.16 -15.01 1.30
C ASP A 283 -8.66 -15.11 -0.14
N ASN A 284 -8.78 -13.97 -0.82
CA ASN A 284 -9.18 -13.92 -2.22
C ASN A 284 -8.09 -14.45 -3.16
N ASP A 285 -6.81 -14.23 -2.84
CA ASP A 285 -5.69 -14.82 -3.59
C ASP A 285 -5.74 -16.36 -3.51
N MET A 286 -6.04 -16.92 -2.32
CA MET A 286 -6.24 -18.35 -2.16
C MET A 286 -7.46 -18.87 -2.93
N GLY A 287 -8.53 -18.07 -2.95
CA GLY A 287 -9.73 -18.36 -3.76
C GLY A 287 -9.43 -18.52 -5.25
N ASN A 288 -8.37 -17.83 -5.72
CA ASN A 288 -7.90 -17.86 -7.10
C ASN A 288 -6.74 -18.81 -7.37
N ASP A 289 -6.39 -19.67 -6.44
CA ASP A 289 -5.25 -20.58 -6.54
C ASP A 289 -3.89 -19.85 -6.75
N MET A 290 -3.76 -18.57 -6.35
CA MET A 290 -2.49 -17.85 -6.47
C MET A 290 -1.36 -18.52 -5.69
N ASN A 291 -1.66 -19.08 -4.54
CA ASN A 291 -0.73 -19.88 -3.75
C ASN A 291 -0.16 -21.09 -4.52
N LYS A 292 -0.80 -21.50 -5.60
CA LYS A 292 -0.36 -22.58 -6.49
C LYS A 292 0.26 -22.03 -7.79
N THR A 293 -0.48 -21.17 -8.49
CA THR A 293 -0.10 -20.67 -9.82
C THR A 293 1.09 -19.72 -9.79
N LEU A 294 1.26 -18.94 -8.71
CA LEU A 294 2.36 -17.98 -8.55
C LEU A 294 3.43 -18.46 -7.56
N ARG A 295 3.31 -19.68 -7.06
CA ARG A 295 4.24 -20.30 -6.10
C ARG A 295 5.72 -20.21 -6.49
N PRO A 296 6.12 -20.29 -7.79
CA PRO A 296 7.52 -20.13 -8.19
C PRO A 296 8.20 -18.89 -7.61
N TRP A 297 7.46 -17.79 -7.39
CA TRP A 297 8.00 -16.55 -6.83
C TRP A 297 8.25 -16.58 -5.33
N ARG A 298 7.62 -17.53 -4.60
CA ARG A 298 7.64 -17.55 -3.14
C ARG A 298 9.06 -17.66 -2.57
N GLU A 299 9.85 -18.55 -3.11
CA GLU A 299 11.22 -18.78 -2.67
C GLU A 299 12.26 -18.10 -3.58
N ALA A 300 11.84 -17.42 -4.66
CA ALA A 300 12.74 -16.87 -5.65
C ALA A 300 13.75 -15.88 -5.05
N GLY A 301 13.30 -15.00 -4.13
CA GLY A 301 14.19 -14.04 -3.48
C GLY A 301 15.16 -14.69 -2.50
N ARG A 302 14.71 -15.66 -1.72
CA ARG A 302 15.57 -16.39 -0.76
C ARG A 302 16.54 -17.35 -1.44
N GLY A 303 16.10 -17.95 -2.52
CA GLY A 303 16.92 -18.87 -3.32
C GLY A 303 17.87 -18.17 -4.30
N ALA A 304 17.90 -16.83 -4.33
CA ALA A 304 18.81 -16.08 -5.18
C ALA A 304 20.28 -16.40 -4.83
N LYS A 305 21.06 -16.74 -5.84
CA LYS A 305 22.48 -17.09 -5.71
C LYS A 305 23.35 -16.01 -6.33
N LEU A 306 24.31 -15.50 -5.59
CA LEU A 306 25.29 -14.53 -6.08
C LEU A 306 26.11 -15.17 -7.22
N THR A 307 26.21 -14.47 -8.35
CA THR A 307 27.06 -14.87 -9.49
C THR A 307 28.29 -13.99 -9.62
N SER A 308 28.16 -12.68 -9.30
CA SER A 308 29.31 -11.77 -9.20
C SER A 308 29.03 -10.64 -8.23
N LEU A 309 30.10 -10.15 -7.59
CA LEU A 309 30.11 -8.90 -6.80
C LEU A 309 31.23 -8.02 -7.34
N GLU A 310 30.87 -6.87 -7.86
CA GLU A 310 31.80 -5.92 -8.48
C GLU A 310 31.85 -4.64 -7.67
N LYS A 311 33.07 -4.06 -7.54
CA LYS A 311 33.30 -2.78 -6.86
C LYS A 311 34.02 -1.82 -7.82
N THR A 312 33.49 -0.64 -8.00
CA THR A 312 34.09 0.41 -8.87
C THR A 312 34.15 1.74 -8.11
N ALA A 313 35.31 2.40 -8.15
CA ALA A 313 35.44 3.76 -7.65
C ALA A 313 34.82 4.74 -8.67
N LEU A 314 34.05 5.73 -8.19
CA LEU A 314 33.35 6.74 -8.99
C LEU A 314 33.99 8.14 -8.82
N ASP A 315 35.30 8.23 -8.81
CA ASP A 315 36.05 9.49 -8.59
C ASP A 315 35.52 10.27 -7.38
N LYS A 316 34.90 11.44 -7.62
CA LYS A 316 34.35 12.31 -6.57
C LYS A 316 33.00 11.82 -6.00
N ASP A 317 32.35 10.85 -6.66
CA ASP A 317 30.99 10.42 -6.35
C ASP A 317 30.95 9.20 -5.40
N GLY A 318 32.11 8.68 -4.98
CA GLY A 318 32.20 7.57 -4.03
C GLY A 318 32.46 6.22 -4.68
N TYR A 319 31.68 5.21 -4.33
CA TYR A 319 31.82 3.84 -4.85
C TYR A 319 30.50 3.28 -5.34
N GLU A 320 30.60 2.49 -6.41
CA GLU A 320 29.51 1.62 -6.88
C GLU A 320 29.83 0.17 -6.52
N VAL A 321 28.85 -0.56 -5.99
CA VAL A 321 28.89 -2.01 -5.76
C VAL A 321 27.73 -2.61 -6.55
N VAL A 322 28.01 -3.65 -7.35
CA VAL A 322 26.99 -4.34 -8.16
C VAL A 322 26.99 -5.81 -7.79
N SER A 323 25.84 -6.28 -7.34
CA SER A 323 25.60 -7.68 -7.02
C SER A 323 24.69 -8.30 -8.09
N HIS A 324 25.17 -9.32 -8.77
CA HIS A 324 24.41 -10.09 -9.76
C HIS A 324 23.94 -11.39 -9.13
N TYR A 325 22.65 -11.67 -9.28
CA TYR A 325 22.02 -12.87 -8.76
C TYR A 325 21.37 -13.68 -9.87
N ARG A 326 21.54 -15.00 -9.80
CA ARG A 326 20.73 -15.95 -10.52
C ARG A 326 19.62 -16.45 -9.60
N LEU A 327 18.38 -16.30 -10.04
CA LEU A 327 17.21 -16.81 -9.32
C LEU A 327 17.03 -18.32 -9.57
N PRO A 328 16.25 -19.02 -8.71
CA PRO A 328 16.00 -20.46 -8.85
C PRO A 328 15.36 -20.85 -10.19
N GLU A 329 15.50 -22.15 -10.53
CA GLU A 329 14.99 -22.72 -11.79
C GLU A 329 13.45 -22.67 -11.89
N GLU A 330 12.73 -22.59 -10.75
CA GLU A 330 11.27 -22.37 -10.70
C GLU A 330 10.83 -21.09 -11.39
N VAL A 331 11.73 -20.11 -11.47
CA VAL A 331 11.56 -18.87 -12.25
C VAL A 331 12.57 -18.81 -13.41
N ALA A 332 12.86 -19.99 -13.98
CA ALA A 332 13.69 -20.22 -15.15
C ALA A 332 15.13 -19.66 -15.03
N GLY A 333 15.66 -19.54 -13.82
CA GLY A 333 16.99 -18.96 -13.59
C GLY A 333 17.12 -17.51 -14.05
N SER A 334 16.05 -16.74 -13.97
CA SER A 334 16.04 -15.28 -14.27
C SER A 334 17.10 -14.56 -13.47
N GLU A 335 17.51 -13.37 -13.93
CA GLU A 335 18.54 -12.60 -13.25
C GLU A 335 17.94 -11.46 -12.43
N PHE A 336 18.60 -11.16 -11.30
CA PHE A 336 18.31 -9.98 -10.50
C PHE A 336 19.60 -9.26 -10.17
N ILE A 337 19.66 -7.97 -10.47
CA ILE A 337 20.85 -7.15 -10.28
C ILE A 337 20.52 -6.06 -9.29
N VAL A 338 21.34 -5.91 -8.26
CA VAL A 338 21.27 -4.80 -7.32
C VAL A 338 22.52 -3.95 -7.45
N ARG A 339 22.32 -2.70 -7.82
CA ARG A 339 23.38 -1.69 -7.95
C ARG A 339 23.27 -0.73 -6.78
N TYR A 340 24.34 -0.60 -6.04
CA TYR A 340 24.47 0.29 -4.88
C TYR A 340 25.48 1.38 -5.21
N ARG A 341 25.13 2.66 -5.00
CA ARG A 341 26.06 3.79 -5.08
C ARG A 341 26.12 4.48 -3.75
N PHE A 342 27.28 4.36 -3.09
CA PHE A 342 27.53 4.98 -1.79
C PHE A 342 28.27 6.30 -1.98
N SER A 343 27.62 7.39 -1.59
CA SER A 343 28.09 8.75 -1.81
C SER A 343 28.97 9.27 -0.65
N PRO A 344 29.80 10.32 -0.89
CA PRO A 344 30.53 11.01 0.18
C PRO A 344 29.66 11.63 1.28
N ARG A 345 28.33 11.69 1.10
CA ARG A 345 27.37 12.15 2.11
C ARG A 345 26.88 11.05 3.03
N GLY A 346 27.32 9.80 2.81
CA GLY A 346 26.80 8.64 3.53
C GLY A 346 25.42 8.18 3.06
N SER A 347 24.93 8.64 1.91
CA SER A 347 23.72 8.12 1.28
C SER A 347 24.03 6.93 0.37
N LEU A 348 23.10 5.97 0.33
CA LEU A 348 23.20 4.78 -0.50
C LEU A 348 22.03 4.77 -1.50
N ASP A 349 22.32 4.98 -2.80
CA ASP A 349 21.34 4.78 -3.85
C ASP A 349 21.26 3.28 -4.16
N VAL A 350 20.05 2.73 -4.22
CA VAL A 350 19.81 1.31 -4.51
C VAL A 350 18.93 1.20 -5.75
N ASN A 351 19.46 0.57 -6.79
CA ASN A 351 18.73 0.30 -8.03
C ASN A 351 18.65 -1.21 -8.25
N CYS A 352 17.42 -1.71 -8.40
CA CYS A 352 17.12 -3.12 -8.62
C CYS A 352 16.64 -3.33 -10.05
N THR A 353 17.24 -4.30 -10.75
CA THR A 353 16.85 -4.68 -12.11
C THR A 353 16.51 -6.16 -12.14
N PHE A 354 15.32 -6.49 -12.61
CA PHE A 354 14.92 -7.86 -12.89
C PHE A 354 15.01 -8.13 -14.39
N ILE A 355 15.69 -9.22 -14.79
CA ILE A 355 15.82 -9.66 -16.17
C ILE A 355 15.14 -11.02 -16.30
N PRO A 356 13.95 -11.10 -16.92
CA PRO A 356 13.25 -12.36 -17.09
C PRO A 356 14.01 -13.25 -18.07
N ALA A 357 14.11 -14.55 -17.77
CA ALA A 357 14.73 -15.52 -18.66
C ALA A 357 13.87 -15.81 -19.91
N ASN A 358 12.56 -15.65 -19.80
CA ASN A 358 11.60 -15.85 -20.90
C ASN A 358 10.27 -15.12 -20.63
N ASP A 359 9.37 -15.13 -21.63
CA ASP A 359 8.06 -14.48 -21.58
C ASP A 359 6.94 -15.35 -20.98
N THR A 360 7.25 -16.58 -20.53
CA THR A 360 6.28 -17.55 -20.01
C THR A 360 6.22 -17.62 -18.50
N LEU A 361 6.98 -16.75 -17.81
CA LEU A 361 6.96 -16.66 -16.35
C LEU A 361 5.56 -16.29 -15.85
N PRO A 362 5.11 -16.87 -14.71
CA PRO A 362 3.86 -16.47 -14.09
C PRO A 362 3.91 -14.99 -13.66
N LEU A 363 2.74 -14.38 -13.49
CA LEU A 363 2.64 -13.02 -13.00
C LEU A 363 3.39 -12.87 -11.67
N MET A 364 4.13 -11.78 -11.51
CA MET A 364 4.93 -11.51 -10.32
C MET A 364 4.06 -10.83 -9.25
N PRO A 365 3.89 -11.43 -8.04
CA PRO A 365 3.06 -10.84 -6.99
C PRO A 365 3.63 -9.56 -6.39
N ARG A 366 4.95 -9.45 -6.31
CA ARG A 366 5.68 -8.32 -5.73
C ARG A 366 7.02 -8.15 -6.44
N MET A 367 7.46 -6.93 -6.61
CA MET A 367 8.82 -6.61 -7.01
C MET A 367 9.41 -5.60 -6.04
N GLY A 368 10.38 -6.05 -5.25
CA GLY A 368 11.00 -5.23 -4.23
C GLY A 368 12.16 -5.91 -3.54
N VAL A 369 12.49 -5.37 -2.38
CA VAL A 369 13.49 -5.90 -1.46
C VAL A 369 12.92 -5.93 -0.05
N SER A 370 13.49 -6.78 0.81
CA SER A 370 13.18 -6.83 2.23
C SER A 370 14.46 -6.74 3.05
N ILE A 371 14.42 -5.99 4.13
CA ILE A 371 15.52 -5.83 5.07
C ILE A 371 14.97 -5.95 6.49
N THR A 372 15.76 -6.49 7.39
CA THR A 372 15.38 -6.57 8.81
C THR A 372 16.25 -5.61 9.63
N LEU A 373 15.62 -4.75 10.41
CA LEU A 373 16.27 -3.83 11.33
C LEU A 373 16.19 -4.34 12.77
N ASN A 374 17.03 -3.77 13.64
CA ASN A 374 16.93 -4.00 15.07
C ASN A 374 15.61 -3.44 15.62
N LYS A 375 15.07 -4.09 16.65
CA LYS A 375 13.73 -3.85 17.22
C LYS A 375 13.46 -2.41 17.63
N GLN A 376 14.48 -1.66 18.06
CA GLN A 376 14.30 -0.27 18.50
C GLN A 376 13.85 0.69 17.40
N TYR A 377 13.99 0.32 16.11
CA TYR A 377 13.58 1.13 14.97
C TYR A 377 12.12 0.89 14.60
N ASP A 378 11.23 0.99 15.57
CA ASP A 378 9.79 0.68 15.45
C ASP A 378 8.88 1.90 15.26
N GLN A 379 9.46 3.11 15.14
CA GLN A 379 8.72 4.34 14.85
C GLN A 379 8.75 4.60 13.34
N MET A 380 7.57 4.54 12.71
CA MET A 380 7.41 4.70 11.28
C MET A 380 6.86 6.08 10.94
N ALA A 381 7.47 6.75 9.96
CA ALA A 381 6.90 7.95 9.34
C ALA A 381 6.99 7.83 7.81
N TRP A 382 6.02 8.39 7.09
CA TRP A 382 6.04 8.39 5.63
C TRP A 382 5.31 9.58 5.03
N LEU A 383 5.81 10.06 3.90
CA LEU A 383 5.11 10.96 2.99
C LEU A 383 4.60 10.12 1.81
N GLY A 384 3.31 9.89 1.79
CA GLY A 384 2.67 8.98 0.83
C GLY A 384 1.19 8.84 1.12
N ARG A 385 0.53 7.84 0.53
CA ARG A 385 -0.88 7.58 0.82
C ARG A 385 -1.07 6.96 2.20
N GLY A 386 -2.11 7.42 2.91
CA GLY A 386 -2.44 6.99 4.25
C GLY A 386 -3.77 7.57 4.75
N PRO A 387 -4.04 7.47 6.09
CA PRO A 387 -3.23 6.82 7.14
C PRO A 387 -3.30 5.28 7.13
N HIS A 388 -4.42 4.69 6.67
CA HIS A 388 -4.64 3.24 6.65
C HIS A 388 -3.87 2.55 5.50
N GLU A 389 -3.81 1.22 5.56
CA GLU A 389 -3.21 0.44 4.49
C GLU A 389 -3.93 0.66 3.16
N ASN A 390 -3.18 0.61 2.08
CA ASN A 390 -3.70 0.81 0.74
C ASN A 390 -2.86 0.06 -0.29
N TYR A 391 -3.49 -0.25 -1.43
CA TYR A 391 -2.92 -1.04 -2.53
C TYR A 391 -3.21 -0.34 -3.85
N CYS A 392 -2.53 -0.71 -4.92
CA CYS A 392 -2.65 -0.04 -6.22
C CYS A 392 -4.08 0.00 -6.78
N ASP A 393 -4.93 -0.95 -6.38
CA ASP A 393 -6.34 -1.08 -6.77
C ASP A 393 -7.33 -0.68 -5.65
N ARG A 394 -6.80 -0.18 -4.51
CA ARG A 394 -7.57 0.26 -3.34
C ARG A 394 -6.81 1.37 -2.61
N ASN A 395 -6.78 2.55 -3.18
CA ASN A 395 -6.06 3.69 -2.61
C ASN A 395 -6.76 5.05 -2.80
N GLY A 396 -7.96 5.06 -3.36
CA GLY A 396 -8.75 6.28 -3.56
C GLY A 396 -9.14 6.98 -2.25
N SER A 397 -9.33 6.21 -1.19
CA SER A 397 -9.63 6.72 0.16
C SER A 397 -8.40 7.23 0.92
N SER A 398 -7.19 6.91 0.44
CA SER A 398 -5.93 7.24 1.10
C SER A 398 -5.30 8.44 0.43
N PHE A 399 -5.32 9.59 1.11
CA PHE A 399 -4.72 10.81 0.59
C PHE A 399 -3.20 10.82 0.78
N VAL A 400 -2.50 11.48 -0.13
CA VAL A 400 -1.08 11.78 0.05
C VAL A 400 -0.93 12.81 1.15
N GLY A 401 -0.16 12.48 2.17
CA GLY A 401 0.07 13.30 3.34
C GLY A 401 1.28 12.83 4.12
N LEU A 402 1.61 13.54 5.19
CA LEU A 402 2.64 13.16 6.14
C LEU A 402 2.00 12.41 7.31
N TYR A 403 2.36 11.15 7.46
CA TYR A 403 1.83 10.26 8.50
C TYR A 403 2.94 9.69 9.36
N LYS A 404 2.61 9.35 10.60
CA LYS A 404 3.50 8.72 11.56
C LYS A 404 2.74 7.86 12.56
N GLY A 405 3.41 6.88 13.11
CA GLY A 405 2.92 5.99 14.15
C GLY A 405 3.92 4.87 14.40
N SER A 406 3.68 4.02 15.38
CA SER A 406 4.49 2.83 15.57
C SER A 406 4.25 1.79 14.47
N VAL A 407 5.22 0.91 14.23
CA VAL A 407 5.06 -0.23 13.30
C VAL A 407 3.88 -1.13 13.72
N ALA A 408 3.68 -1.31 15.02
CA ALA A 408 2.55 -2.09 15.55
C ALA A 408 1.19 -1.51 15.13
N GLU A 409 1.04 -0.18 15.10
CA GLU A 409 -0.20 0.49 14.69
C GLU A 409 -0.47 0.39 13.18
N GLN A 410 0.54 0.04 12.37
CA GLN A 410 0.36 -0.11 10.92
C GLN A 410 -0.11 -1.52 10.52
N TYR A 411 -0.15 -2.45 11.45
CA TYR A 411 -0.61 -3.81 11.24
C TYR A 411 -2.10 -3.94 11.55
N PHE A 412 -2.88 -4.46 10.62
CA PHE A 412 -4.26 -4.84 10.86
C PHE A 412 -4.36 -6.36 11.07
N ALA A 413 -4.93 -6.75 12.19
CA ALA A 413 -5.08 -8.15 12.60
C ALA A 413 -6.27 -8.81 11.89
N TYR A 414 -6.13 -9.15 10.61
CA TYR A 414 -7.13 -9.97 9.91
C TYR A 414 -7.27 -11.33 10.56
N ASP A 415 -8.49 -11.88 10.62
CA ASP A 415 -8.81 -13.11 11.36
C ASP A 415 -7.90 -14.29 10.99
N ARG A 416 -7.56 -14.43 9.71
CA ARG A 416 -6.48 -15.28 9.23
C ARG A 416 -5.27 -14.42 8.85
N PRO A 417 -4.04 -14.77 9.29
CA PRO A 417 -2.82 -14.07 8.89
C PRO A 417 -2.68 -14.00 7.37
N GLN A 418 -2.43 -12.81 6.84
CA GLN A 418 -2.31 -12.53 5.41
C GLN A 418 -1.61 -11.19 5.17
N GLU A 419 -1.34 -10.85 3.90
CA GLU A 419 -0.80 -9.54 3.49
C GLU A 419 -1.60 -8.39 4.11
N ASN A 420 -0.92 -7.39 4.66
CA ASN A 420 -1.52 -6.17 5.20
C ASN A 420 -0.51 -5.03 5.34
N GLY A 421 -0.97 -3.88 5.80
CA GLY A 421 -0.13 -2.76 6.24
C GLY A 421 0.55 -1.97 5.13
N ASN A 422 0.40 -2.33 3.85
CA ASN A 422 1.07 -1.65 2.74
C ASN A 422 0.65 -0.18 2.61
N LYS A 423 1.59 0.66 2.16
CA LYS A 423 1.39 2.07 1.79
C LYS A 423 1.86 2.25 0.35
N THR A 424 1.08 2.93 -0.49
CA THR A 424 1.43 3.22 -1.89
C THR A 424 1.79 4.69 -2.08
N ASP A 425 2.35 5.01 -3.25
CA ASP A 425 2.76 6.37 -3.62
C ASP A 425 3.62 7.04 -2.54
N VAL A 426 4.52 6.27 -1.93
CA VAL A 426 5.40 6.74 -0.85
C VAL A 426 6.60 7.46 -1.46
N ARG A 427 6.75 8.77 -1.16
CA ARG A 427 7.91 9.57 -1.57
C ARG A 427 9.12 9.24 -0.73
N TRP A 428 8.89 9.08 0.57
CA TRP A 428 9.87 8.59 1.51
C TRP A 428 9.17 7.90 2.69
N MET A 429 9.88 6.96 3.31
CA MET A 429 9.47 6.26 4.51
C MET A 429 10.68 6.10 5.42
N SER A 430 10.51 6.31 6.72
CA SER A 430 11.56 6.11 7.71
C SER A 430 11.13 5.15 8.81
N LEU A 431 12.11 4.40 9.32
CA LEU A 431 12.01 3.63 10.55
C LEU A 431 13.09 4.13 11.51
N THR A 432 12.66 4.62 12.67
CA THR A 432 13.54 5.26 13.65
C THR A 432 13.30 4.72 15.06
N ASP A 433 14.27 4.96 15.93
CA ASP A 433 14.07 4.83 17.37
C ASP A 433 13.27 6.03 17.92
N LEU A 434 12.97 6.01 19.22
CA LEU A 434 12.23 7.11 19.89
C LEU A 434 13.02 8.43 19.93
N LYS A 435 14.33 8.43 19.61
CA LYS A 435 15.16 9.63 19.53
C LYS A 435 15.24 10.20 18.11
N GLY A 436 14.66 9.49 17.13
CA GLY A 436 14.69 9.87 15.73
C GLY A 436 15.90 9.36 14.94
N ASN A 437 16.76 8.51 15.52
CA ASN A 437 17.83 7.85 14.78
C ASN A 437 17.30 6.65 14.03
N GLY A 438 17.78 6.40 12.80
CA GLY A 438 17.29 5.27 12.00
C GLY A 438 17.57 5.43 10.52
N LEU A 439 16.82 4.72 9.69
CA LEU A 439 16.94 4.73 8.25
C LEU A 439 15.74 5.39 7.59
N MET A 440 16.04 6.14 6.52
CA MET A 440 15.02 6.67 5.61
C MET A 440 15.27 6.15 4.21
N VAL A 441 14.20 5.69 3.56
CA VAL A 441 14.21 5.31 2.14
C VAL A 441 13.42 6.34 1.36
N ILE A 442 14.00 6.86 0.28
CA ILE A 442 13.37 7.83 -0.63
C ILE A 442 13.08 7.11 -1.94
N GLY A 443 11.84 7.18 -2.40
CA GLY A 443 11.42 6.60 -3.67
C GLY A 443 11.86 7.43 -4.87
N ALA A 444 12.11 6.78 -6.00
CA ALA A 444 12.47 7.43 -7.26
C ALA A 444 11.54 6.97 -8.40
N PRO A 445 10.38 7.59 -8.65
CA PRO A 445 9.81 8.74 -7.90
C PRO A 445 9.08 8.34 -6.62
N THR A 446 8.52 7.13 -6.54
CA THR A 446 7.78 6.61 -5.38
C THR A 446 8.02 5.11 -5.22
N ILE A 447 7.78 4.63 -4.02
CA ILE A 447 7.80 3.22 -3.65
C ILE A 447 6.47 2.82 -3.00
N SER A 448 6.26 1.53 -2.82
CA SER A 448 5.33 0.97 -1.84
C SER A 448 6.11 0.40 -0.66
N GLY A 449 5.50 0.32 0.52
CA GLY A 449 6.19 -0.25 1.65
C GLY A 449 5.28 -0.66 2.80
N SER A 450 5.80 -1.62 3.58
CA SER A 450 5.18 -2.09 4.83
C SER A 450 6.25 -2.49 5.83
N ALA A 451 5.93 -2.42 7.12
CA ALA A 451 6.83 -2.86 8.18
C ALA A 451 6.07 -3.71 9.21
N TYR A 452 6.76 -4.71 9.78
CA TYR A 452 6.19 -5.65 10.75
C TYR A 452 7.17 -5.92 11.91
N LEU A 453 6.64 -6.21 13.10
CA LEU A 453 7.43 -6.66 14.25
C LEU A 453 7.70 -8.18 14.22
N PHE A 454 7.64 -8.82 13.07
CA PHE A 454 7.85 -10.24 12.84
C PHE A 454 8.26 -10.46 11.37
N PRO A 455 8.79 -11.65 11.00
CA PRO A 455 9.06 -11.98 9.62
C PRO A 455 7.77 -11.99 8.78
N THR A 456 7.83 -11.46 7.55
CA THR A 456 6.66 -11.48 6.64
C THR A 456 6.10 -12.89 6.45
N GLU A 457 6.94 -13.90 6.55
CA GLU A 457 6.61 -15.31 6.40
C GLU A 457 5.69 -15.85 7.51
N ASP A 458 5.64 -15.20 8.66
CA ASP A 458 4.68 -15.57 9.73
C ASP A 458 3.23 -15.29 9.30
N LEU A 459 3.03 -14.41 8.32
CA LEU A 459 1.73 -14.15 7.71
C LEU A 459 1.38 -15.12 6.57
N ASP A 460 2.38 -15.85 6.06
CA ASP A 460 2.23 -16.69 4.88
C ASP A 460 2.09 -18.16 5.25
N GLU A 461 1.10 -18.82 4.70
CA GLU A 461 0.90 -20.26 4.93
C GLU A 461 1.57 -21.13 3.88
N PRO A 462 2.31 -22.15 4.31
CA PRO A 462 2.71 -23.20 3.40
C PRO A 462 1.57 -24.19 3.19
N GLY A 463 0.59 -23.92 2.34
CA GLY A 463 -0.08 -25.09 1.86
C GLY A 463 -1.57 -25.10 1.61
N THR A 464 -2.47 -25.24 2.52
CA THR A 464 -3.85 -25.60 2.20
C THR A 464 -4.89 -24.71 2.90
N ARG A 465 -6.07 -24.53 2.26
CA ARG A 465 -7.26 -23.90 2.87
C ARG A 465 -7.71 -24.55 4.19
N LYS A 466 -7.10 -25.68 4.56
CA LYS A 466 -7.53 -26.49 5.70
C LYS A 466 -6.73 -26.26 6.99
N SER A 467 -5.65 -25.48 6.94
CA SER A 467 -4.94 -25.15 8.16
C SER A 467 -5.71 -24.07 8.92
N GLN A 468 -6.15 -24.42 10.09
CA GLN A 468 -6.84 -23.55 11.04
C GLN A 468 -5.79 -22.61 11.66
N ARG A 469 -5.58 -21.42 11.06
CA ARG A 469 -4.67 -20.42 11.61
C ARG A 469 -5.44 -19.16 11.99
N HIS A 470 -5.04 -18.61 13.13
CA HIS A 470 -5.64 -17.41 13.68
C HIS A 470 -4.61 -16.31 13.88
N ILE A 471 -5.06 -15.10 14.03
CA ILE A 471 -4.17 -13.96 14.31
C ILE A 471 -3.36 -14.15 15.60
N SER A 472 -3.87 -14.92 16.57
CA SER A 472 -3.15 -15.29 17.79
C SER A 472 -1.86 -16.08 17.55
N ASP A 473 -1.68 -16.67 16.34
CA ASP A 473 -0.48 -17.43 15.97
C ASP A 473 0.69 -16.52 15.58
N VAL A 474 0.40 -15.24 15.25
CA VAL A 474 1.41 -14.25 14.85
C VAL A 474 1.77 -13.40 16.06
N GLN A 475 3.01 -13.47 16.48
CA GLN A 475 3.51 -12.76 17.67
C GLN A 475 4.69 -11.84 17.31
N PRO A 476 4.78 -10.65 17.92
CA PRO A 476 5.95 -9.78 17.77
C PRO A 476 7.25 -10.50 18.18
N LYS A 477 8.31 -10.25 17.42
CA LYS A 477 9.67 -10.77 17.64
C LYS A 477 10.64 -9.62 17.89
N ASP A 478 11.88 -9.96 18.21
CA ASP A 478 12.95 -8.97 18.44
C ASP A 478 13.52 -8.42 17.12
N MET A 479 12.66 -7.83 16.28
CA MET A 479 13.03 -7.35 14.95
C MET A 479 11.98 -6.42 14.38
N VAL A 480 12.38 -5.66 13.34
CA VAL A 480 11.48 -4.95 12.44
C VAL A 480 11.79 -5.39 11.01
N THR A 481 10.88 -6.13 10.38
CA THR A 481 10.95 -6.44 8.95
C THR A 481 10.42 -5.27 8.15
N TRP A 482 11.16 -4.79 7.18
CA TRP A 482 10.79 -3.69 6.29
C TRP A 482 10.76 -4.15 4.84
N ASN A 483 9.61 -4.12 4.21
CA ASN A 483 9.43 -4.37 2.79
C ASN A 483 9.45 -3.03 2.04
N ILE A 484 10.28 -2.94 1.01
CA ILE A 484 10.48 -1.76 0.17
C ILE A 484 10.29 -2.21 -1.26
N ASP A 485 9.17 -1.82 -1.86
CA ASP A 485 8.71 -2.38 -3.12
C ASP A 485 8.62 -1.30 -4.21
N PHE A 486 8.98 -1.67 -5.42
CA PHE A 486 8.58 -0.92 -6.60
C PHE A 486 7.05 -0.99 -6.77
N LYS A 487 6.51 -2.22 -6.77
CA LYS A 487 5.07 -2.50 -6.84
C LYS A 487 4.73 -3.85 -6.22
N GLN A 488 3.48 -4.02 -5.82
CA GLN A 488 2.88 -5.32 -5.57
C GLN A 488 1.48 -5.40 -6.18
N MET A 489 0.96 -6.62 -6.33
CA MET A 489 -0.40 -6.88 -6.82
C MET A 489 -1.45 -6.20 -5.95
N GLY A 490 -2.56 -5.84 -6.57
CA GLY A 490 -3.77 -5.40 -5.88
C GLY A 490 -4.41 -6.48 -5.01
N VAL A 491 -5.42 -6.09 -4.24
CA VAL A 491 -6.19 -6.96 -3.34
C VAL A 491 -7.62 -7.17 -3.81
N GLY A 492 -7.93 -6.77 -5.04
CA GLY A 492 -9.19 -7.08 -5.72
C GLY A 492 -9.27 -8.57 -5.95
N GLY A 493 -10.37 -9.18 -5.53
CA GLY A 493 -10.58 -10.61 -5.69
C GLY A 493 -10.56 -11.06 -7.14
N CYS A 494 -10.73 -12.35 -7.32
CA CYS A 494 -10.77 -13.24 -8.49
C CYS A 494 -10.85 -12.69 -9.92
N LEU A 495 -11.06 -11.41 -10.17
CA LEU A 495 -11.59 -10.96 -11.45
C LEU A 495 -10.78 -9.87 -12.16
N LEU A 496 -9.87 -9.18 -11.47
CA LEU A 496 -9.11 -8.08 -12.08
C LEU A 496 -7.71 -8.04 -11.46
N TYR A 497 -6.73 -8.63 -12.13
CA TYR A 497 -5.33 -8.52 -11.73
C TYR A 497 -4.70 -7.26 -12.32
N THR A 498 -4.37 -6.30 -11.46
CA THR A 498 -3.32 -5.34 -11.73
C THR A 498 -2.01 -5.88 -11.14
N SER A 499 -1.37 -6.77 -11.87
CA SER A 499 -0.04 -7.25 -11.52
C SER A 499 1.02 -6.28 -12.03
N PRO A 500 2.12 -6.04 -11.30
CA PRO A 500 3.33 -5.52 -11.91
C PRO A 500 3.82 -6.55 -12.92
N SER A 501 3.40 -6.41 -14.17
CA SER A 501 3.88 -7.24 -15.26
C SER A 501 5.37 -7.00 -15.48
N PRO A 502 6.17 -8.02 -15.82
CA PRO A 502 7.52 -7.82 -16.35
C PRO A 502 7.56 -6.85 -17.56
N ARG A 503 6.41 -6.65 -18.23
CA ARG A 503 6.25 -5.66 -19.31
C ARG A 503 6.10 -4.22 -18.83
N ASP A 504 5.69 -4.00 -17.58
CA ASP A 504 5.51 -2.65 -16.99
C ASP A 504 6.81 -2.08 -16.38
N THR A 505 7.92 -2.82 -16.49
CA THR A 505 9.24 -2.44 -15.99
C THR A 505 10.16 -1.86 -17.06
N ARG A 506 9.60 -1.44 -18.23
CA ARG A 506 10.35 -0.76 -19.30
C ARG A 506 10.25 0.75 -19.19
#